data_9841151a27329d1c75a3aa5c1bfb02dd
#
_entry.id   9841151a27329d1c75a3aa5c1bfb02dd
#
_cell.length_a   1.000
_cell.length_b   1.000
_cell.length_c   1.000
_cell.angle_alpha   90.00
_cell.angle_beta   90.00
_cell.angle_gamma   90.00
#
_symmetry.space_group_name_H-M   'P 1'
#
loop_
_entity.id
_entity.type
_entity.pdbx_description
1 polymer ?
#
loop_
_entity_poly.entity_id
_entity_poly.type
_entity_poly.pdbx_seq_one_letter_code
_entity_poly.pdbx_strand_id
1 'polypeptide(L)'
;NYSRLLVEKMATIFPDNRYRVYAPRRRENPRLASIEKLDNVAFAYPESGFWRRMPSLWRSWGITDRLKADTLTLYHGLSGELPLNIGRAGIPSVVTIHDLIFRHFPENYRTVDRRIYDYKFRRACLDATRVIAISEKTKADITSDYGIDPEKIDVVYQGCDTIFRHRPDDATIAETRRLYGLDRPYIISVGTLEPRKD
;
A
#
# COMPACT_ATOMS: atom_id res chain seq x y z
N ASN A 1 3.95 -5.12 -3.36
CA ASN A 1 4.90 -4.46 -4.29
C ASN A 1 4.69 -2.94 -4.37
N TYR A 2 3.44 -2.44 -4.41
CA TYR A 2 3.13 -1.01 -4.52
C TYR A 2 3.89 -0.16 -3.48
N SER A 3 3.70 -0.45 -2.19
CA SER A 3 4.31 0.35 -1.11
C SER A 3 5.83 0.42 -1.20
N ARG A 4 6.48 -0.70 -1.53
CA ARG A 4 7.93 -0.74 -1.72
C ARG A 4 8.38 0.14 -2.89
N LEU A 5 7.78 -0.06 -4.05
CA LEU A 5 8.13 0.71 -5.25
C LEU A 5 7.86 2.20 -5.07
N LEU A 6 6.77 2.57 -4.41
CA LEU A 6 6.48 3.97 -4.13
C LEU A 6 7.56 4.60 -3.26
N VAL A 7 7.91 3.99 -2.13
CA VAL A 7 8.97 4.51 -1.25
C VAL A 7 10.29 4.61 -1.98
N GLU A 8 10.69 3.57 -2.74
CA GLU A 8 11.92 3.55 -3.52
C GLU A 8 11.95 4.70 -4.54
N LYS A 9 10.88 4.86 -5.32
CA LYS A 9 10.80 5.92 -6.33
C LYS A 9 10.76 7.31 -5.72
N MET A 10 9.97 7.51 -4.68
CA MET A 10 9.92 8.80 -3.97
C MET A 10 11.29 9.18 -3.40
N ALA A 11 11.99 8.24 -2.76
CA ALA A 11 13.30 8.49 -2.19
C ALA A 11 14.38 8.75 -3.24
N THR A 12 14.26 8.16 -4.44
CA THR A 12 15.20 8.35 -5.54
C THR A 12 14.94 9.65 -6.31
N ILE A 13 13.68 9.99 -6.56
CA ILE A 13 13.29 11.17 -7.36
C ILE A 13 13.41 12.45 -6.52
N PHE A 14 13.14 12.37 -5.22
CA PHE A 14 13.21 13.48 -4.29
C PHE A 14 14.23 13.19 -3.18
N PRO A 15 15.54 13.20 -3.48
CA PRO A 15 16.58 12.78 -2.56
C PRO A 15 16.75 13.71 -1.33
N ASP A 16 16.35 14.97 -1.44
CA ASP A 16 16.41 15.93 -0.34
C ASP A 16 15.37 15.67 0.75
N ASN A 17 14.33 14.89 0.45
CA ASN A 17 13.35 14.48 1.42
C ASN A 17 13.84 13.31 2.27
N ARG A 18 13.40 13.27 3.52
CA ARG A 18 13.63 12.13 4.43
C ARG A 18 12.36 11.31 4.55
N TYR A 19 12.51 10.00 4.40
CA TYR A 19 11.40 9.05 4.44
C TYR A 19 11.54 8.15 5.65
N ARG A 20 10.44 8.02 6.41
CA ARG A 20 10.38 7.12 7.55
C ARG A 20 9.30 6.07 7.34
N VAL A 21 9.73 4.82 7.24
CA VAL A 21 8.85 3.67 7.02
C VAL A 21 8.49 3.06 8.38
N TYR A 22 7.23 3.15 8.76
CA TYR A 22 6.74 2.59 10.01
C TYR A 22 6.25 1.16 9.79
N ALA A 23 6.87 0.21 10.47
CA ALA A 23 6.51 -1.20 10.39
C ALA A 23 6.23 -1.77 11.79
N PRO A 24 5.19 -2.60 11.97
CA PRO A 24 4.82 -3.12 13.28
C PRO A 24 5.79 -4.18 13.82
N ARG A 25 6.60 -4.76 12.95
CA ARG A 25 7.62 -5.77 13.29
C ARG A 25 8.81 -5.67 12.34
N ARG A 26 10.00 -5.86 12.87
CA ARG A 26 11.19 -6.10 12.05
C ARG A 26 11.11 -7.50 11.45
N ARG A 27 11.22 -7.63 10.17
CA ARG A 27 11.30 -8.90 9.45
C ARG A 27 12.36 -8.78 8.39
N GLU A 28 13.22 -9.76 8.29
CA GLU A 28 14.12 -9.88 7.16
C GLU A 28 13.29 -10.13 5.90
N ASN A 29 13.45 -9.26 4.94
CA ASN A 29 12.75 -9.36 3.66
C ASN A 29 13.69 -8.89 2.54
N PRO A 30 14.26 -9.83 1.77
CA PRO A 30 15.19 -9.48 0.70
C PRO A 30 14.62 -8.45 -0.30
N ARG A 31 13.28 -8.39 -0.42
CA ARG A 31 12.61 -7.40 -1.29
C ARG A 31 12.70 -5.97 -0.77
N LEU A 32 13.04 -5.76 0.50
CA LEU A 32 13.23 -4.43 1.09
C LEU A 32 14.68 -3.96 1.01
N ALA A 33 15.61 -4.83 0.63
CA ALA A 33 17.05 -4.52 0.60
C ALA A 33 17.39 -3.30 -0.29
N SER A 34 16.60 -3.03 -1.34
CA SER A 34 16.80 -1.86 -2.19
C SER A 34 16.51 -0.55 -1.46
N ILE A 35 15.45 -0.51 -0.64
CA ILE A 35 15.11 0.69 0.13
C ILE A 35 15.88 0.81 1.44
N GLU A 36 16.30 -0.28 2.05
CA GLU A 36 17.15 -0.27 3.26
C GLU A 36 18.54 0.33 3.01
N LYS A 37 19.00 0.37 1.75
CA LYS A 37 20.29 0.93 1.33
C LYS A 37 20.25 2.42 1.01
N LEU A 38 19.07 3.03 1.01
CA LEU A 38 18.91 4.44 0.68
C LEU A 38 19.15 5.30 1.93
N ASP A 39 20.12 6.23 1.87
CA ASP A 39 20.55 7.06 3.00
C ASP A 39 19.45 7.97 3.55
N ASN A 40 18.46 8.31 2.70
CA ASN A 40 17.31 9.15 3.07
C ASN A 40 16.08 8.35 3.52
N VAL A 41 16.20 7.03 3.70
CA VAL A 41 15.12 6.15 4.17
C VAL A 41 15.49 5.53 5.52
N ALA A 42 14.63 5.68 6.52
CA ALA A 42 14.80 5.06 7.83
C ALA A 42 13.55 4.24 8.20
N PHE A 43 13.78 3.09 8.86
CA PHE A 43 12.70 2.26 9.38
C PHE A 43 12.47 2.54 10.87
N ALA A 44 11.20 2.62 11.25
CA ALA A 44 10.76 2.80 12.63
C ALA A 44 9.84 1.65 13.07
N TYR A 45 10.09 1.14 14.28
CA TYR A 45 9.40 0.01 14.86
C TYR A 45 8.87 0.36 16.26
N PRO A 46 7.90 -0.39 16.81
CA PRO A 46 7.47 -0.23 18.19
C PRO A 46 8.65 -0.43 19.16
N GLU A 47 8.86 0.53 20.07
CA GLU A 47 9.95 0.48 21.04
C GLU A 47 9.57 -0.31 22.29
N SER A 48 8.34 -0.15 22.79
CA SER A 48 7.90 -0.83 24.02
C SER A 48 7.54 -2.30 23.80
N GLY A 49 7.79 -3.13 24.79
CA GLY A 49 7.44 -4.57 24.77
C GLY A 49 5.94 -4.80 24.57
N PHE A 50 5.10 -3.92 25.12
CA PHE A 50 3.65 -3.96 24.96
C PHE A 50 3.26 -3.84 23.48
N TRP A 51 3.71 -2.80 22.81
CA TRP A 51 3.39 -2.56 21.39
C TRP A 51 3.97 -3.61 20.46
N ARG A 52 5.13 -4.20 20.78
CA ARG A 52 5.71 -5.32 20.01
C ARG A 52 4.82 -6.56 20.03
N ARG A 53 4.10 -6.79 21.15
CA ARG A 53 3.14 -7.89 21.28
C ARG A 53 1.80 -7.61 20.60
N MET A 54 1.43 -6.34 20.45
CA MET A 54 0.14 -5.89 19.94
C MET A 54 0.30 -5.07 18.64
N PRO A 55 0.85 -5.64 17.54
CA PRO A 55 1.22 -4.92 16.33
C PRO A 55 0.04 -4.25 15.61
N SER A 56 -1.15 -4.87 15.65
CA SER A 56 -2.36 -4.30 15.05
C SER A 56 -2.86 -3.08 15.83
N LEU A 57 -2.81 -3.13 17.16
CA LEU A 57 -3.17 -2.00 18.01
C LEU A 57 -2.17 -0.86 17.88
N TRP A 58 -0.88 -1.18 17.76
CA TRP A 58 0.13 -0.16 17.53
C TRP A 58 -0.13 0.61 16.24
N ARG A 59 -0.43 -0.07 15.13
CA ARG A 59 -0.79 0.60 13.86
C ARG A 59 -2.05 1.45 13.98
N SER A 60 -3.02 1.00 14.77
CA SER A 60 -4.31 1.68 14.88
C SER A 60 -4.30 2.88 15.82
N TRP A 61 -3.46 2.88 16.88
CA TRP A 61 -3.45 3.92 17.91
C TRP A 61 -2.05 4.30 18.40
N GLY A 62 -1.20 3.32 18.71
CA GLY A 62 0.08 3.55 19.38
C GLY A 62 1.12 4.27 18.54
N ILE A 63 1.01 4.20 17.22
CA ILE A 63 1.94 4.87 16.30
C ILE A 63 1.85 6.40 16.37
N THR A 64 0.69 6.95 16.73
CA THR A 64 0.44 8.41 16.68
C THR A 64 1.39 9.21 17.56
N ASP A 65 1.74 8.69 18.74
CA ASP A 65 2.71 9.37 19.63
C ASP A 65 4.11 9.41 19.00
N ARG A 66 4.46 8.33 18.28
CA ARG A 66 5.71 8.30 17.53
C ARG A 66 5.71 9.27 16.35
N LEU A 67 4.59 9.38 15.62
CA LEU A 67 4.45 10.33 14.52
C LEU A 67 4.66 11.77 14.98
N LYS A 68 4.14 12.12 16.17
CA LYS A 68 4.36 13.43 16.79
C LYS A 68 5.83 13.67 17.13
N ALA A 69 6.46 12.68 17.78
CA ALA A 69 7.86 12.80 18.19
C ALA A 69 8.82 12.92 16.99
N ASP A 70 8.47 12.33 15.87
CA ASP A 70 9.27 12.33 14.64
C ASP A 70 9.10 13.61 13.80
N THR A 71 8.26 14.57 14.21
CA THR A 71 8.05 15.88 13.56
C THR A 71 7.84 15.79 12.04
N LEU A 72 6.92 14.92 11.63
CA LEU A 72 6.66 14.67 10.21
C LEU A 72 5.89 15.82 9.56
N THR A 73 6.20 16.11 8.30
CA THR A 73 5.44 17.05 7.47
C THR A 73 4.22 16.42 6.82
N LEU A 74 4.26 15.10 6.59
CA LEU A 74 3.18 14.34 5.97
C LEU A 74 3.22 12.87 6.45
N TYR A 75 2.05 12.29 6.70
CA TYR A 75 1.89 10.85 6.90
C TYR A 75 1.11 10.22 5.75
N HIS A 76 1.61 9.12 5.19
CA HIS A 76 0.96 8.41 4.08
C HIS A 76 0.58 6.98 4.49
N GLY A 77 -0.71 6.69 4.55
CA GLY A 77 -1.26 5.34 4.70
C GLY A 77 -1.33 4.62 3.34
N LEU A 78 -0.43 3.67 3.12
CA LEU A 78 -0.20 3.05 1.80
C LEU A 78 -1.18 1.94 1.43
N SER A 79 -2.06 1.52 2.36
CA SER A 79 -2.90 0.31 2.19
C SER A 79 -4.29 0.48 2.83
N GLY A 80 -4.96 1.59 2.57
CA GLY A 80 -6.34 1.82 3.01
C GLY A 80 -6.53 2.13 4.49
N GLU A 81 -5.45 2.26 5.26
CA GLU A 81 -5.52 2.49 6.70
C GLU A 81 -4.74 3.75 7.12
N LEU A 82 -5.33 4.50 8.03
CA LEU A 82 -4.66 5.50 8.87
C LEU A 82 -4.81 5.09 10.35
N PRO A 83 -3.93 5.57 11.24
CA PRO A 83 -4.19 5.48 12.67
C PRO A 83 -5.54 6.11 13.01
N LEU A 84 -6.38 5.42 13.80
CA LEU A 84 -7.72 5.89 14.13
C LEU A 84 -7.76 7.20 14.93
N ASN A 85 -6.63 7.58 15.47
CA ASN A 85 -6.42 8.82 16.20
C ASN A 85 -5.45 9.78 15.48
N ILE A 86 -5.32 9.67 14.14
CA ILE A 86 -4.37 10.46 13.33
C ILE A 86 -4.58 11.98 13.52
N GLY A 87 -5.81 12.43 13.69
CA GLY A 87 -6.11 13.84 13.96
C GLY A 87 -5.42 14.40 15.19
N ARG A 88 -5.09 13.55 16.19
CA ARG A 88 -4.31 13.97 17.38
C ARG A 88 -2.84 14.24 17.05
N ALA A 89 -2.35 13.76 15.93
CA ALA A 89 -0.97 14.03 15.52
C ALA A 89 -0.76 15.46 15.01
N GLY A 90 -1.83 16.10 14.51
CA GLY A 90 -1.73 17.44 13.90
C GLY A 90 -0.93 17.44 12.59
N ILE A 91 -0.79 16.29 11.95
CA ILE A 91 0.02 16.10 10.74
C ILE A 91 -0.91 15.91 9.55
N PRO A 92 -0.70 16.61 8.42
CA PRO A 92 -1.39 16.31 7.17
C PRO A 92 -1.23 14.84 6.80
N SER A 93 -2.31 14.21 6.34
CA SER A 93 -2.27 12.79 6.01
C SER A 93 -2.89 12.50 4.66
N VAL A 94 -2.30 11.53 3.97
CA VAL A 94 -2.79 10.96 2.72
C VAL A 94 -3.07 9.48 2.93
N VAL A 95 -4.11 8.95 2.31
CA VAL A 95 -4.36 7.51 2.27
C VAL A 95 -4.54 7.04 0.84
N THR A 96 -3.89 5.93 0.48
CA THR A 96 -4.12 5.25 -0.80
C THR A 96 -5.12 4.14 -0.62
N ILE A 97 -6.20 4.19 -1.39
CA ILE A 97 -7.21 3.14 -1.51
C ILE A 97 -6.99 2.38 -2.81
N HIS A 98 -6.75 1.08 -2.70
CA HIS A 98 -6.55 0.22 -3.87
C HIS A 98 -7.87 -0.24 -4.47
N ASP A 99 -8.77 -0.72 -3.64
CA ASP A 99 -10.12 -1.15 -4.02
C ASP A 99 -11.05 -1.16 -2.81
N LEU A 100 -12.34 -1.36 -3.07
CA LEU A 100 -13.36 -1.65 -2.08
C LEU A 100 -14.06 -2.99 -2.39
N ILE A 101 -13.31 -3.94 -2.96
CA ILE A 101 -13.83 -5.21 -3.45
C ILE A 101 -14.56 -6.01 -2.36
N PHE A 102 -14.16 -5.88 -1.10
CA PHE A 102 -14.83 -6.52 0.04
C PHE A 102 -16.29 -6.03 0.26
N ARG A 103 -16.65 -4.88 -0.32
CA ARG A 103 -18.03 -4.37 -0.30
C ARG A 103 -18.86 -4.95 -1.44
N HIS A 104 -18.26 -5.07 -2.63
CA HIS A 104 -18.91 -5.52 -3.84
C HIS A 104 -19.05 -7.05 -3.92
N PHE A 105 -18.12 -7.79 -3.31
CA PHE A 105 -18.08 -9.25 -3.26
C PHE A 105 -17.98 -9.74 -1.80
N PRO A 106 -19.00 -9.47 -0.98
CA PRO A 106 -18.96 -9.76 0.45
C PRO A 106 -18.81 -11.24 0.80
N GLU A 107 -19.24 -12.13 -0.10
CA GLU A 107 -19.18 -13.58 0.03
C GLU A 107 -17.71 -14.11 0.05
N ASN A 108 -16.79 -13.36 -0.52
CA ASN A 108 -15.37 -13.72 -0.56
C ASN A 108 -14.60 -13.34 0.72
N TYR A 109 -15.28 -12.76 1.70
CA TYR A 109 -14.68 -12.26 2.94
C TYR A 109 -15.43 -12.72 4.17
N ARG A 110 -14.70 -13.01 5.25
CA ARG A 110 -15.33 -13.29 6.54
C ARG A 110 -16.06 -12.02 7.03
N THR A 111 -17.26 -12.18 7.53
CA THR A 111 -18.10 -11.04 7.94
C THR A 111 -17.41 -10.09 8.93
N VAL A 112 -16.62 -10.65 9.87
CA VAL A 112 -15.89 -9.84 10.87
C VAL A 112 -14.79 -9.03 10.21
N ASP A 113 -13.98 -9.65 9.33
CA ASP A 113 -12.88 -8.99 8.63
C ASP A 113 -13.41 -7.87 7.73
N ARG A 114 -14.50 -8.14 7.00
CA ARG A 114 -15.19 -7.17 6.15
C ARG A 114 -15.64 -5.93 6.94
N ARG A 115 -16.26 -6.12 8.10
CA ARG A 115 -16.71 -5.00 8.96
C ARG A 115 -15.53 -4.17 9.47
N ILE A 116 -14.44 -4.83 9.83
CA ILE A 116 -13.20 -4.16 10.27
C ILE A 116 -12.59 -3.35 9.13
N TYR A 117 -12.49 -3.93 7.93
CA TYR A 117 -11.98 -3.22 6.75
C TYR A 117 -12.86 -2.04 6.39
N ASP A 118 -14.17 -2.23 6.34
CA ASP A 118 -15.14 -1.19 6.01
C ASP A 118 -15.03 0.01 6.97
N TYR A 119 -15.01 -0.28 8.27
CA TYR A 119 -14.82 0.76 9.28
C TYR A 119 -13.51 1.52 9.13
N LYS A 120 -12.38 0.79 8.98
CA LYS A 120 -11.06 1.39 8.88
C LYS A 120 -10.88 2.21 7.61
N PHE A 121 -11.32 1.69 6.46
CA PHE A 121 -11.18 2.36 5.17
C PHE A 121 -12.04 3.63 5.14
N ARG A 122 -13.29 3.53 5.59
CA ARG A 122 -14.17 4.70 5.70
C ARG A 122 -13.56 5.76 6.62
N ARG A 123 -13.07 5.37 7.81
CA ARG A 123 -12.42 6.30 8.74
C ARG A 123 -11.17 6.93 8.13
N ALA A 124 -10.33 6.15 7.47
CA ALA A 124 -9.13 6.66 6.82
C ALA A 124 -9.48 7.69 5.74
N CYS A 125 -10.50 7.43 4.90
CA CYS A 125 -10.96 8.40 3.90
C CYS A 125 -11.53 9.68 4.53
N LEU A 126 -12.26 9.57 5.65
CA LEU A 126 -12.81 10.74 6.36
C LEU A 126 -11.71 11.58 7.02
N ASP A 127 -10.75 10.92 7.68
CA ASP A 127 -9.72 11.59 8.51
C ASP A 127 -8.52 12.08 7.68
N ALA A 128 -8.27 11.51 6.49
CA ALA A 128 -7.20 11.95 5.60
C ALA A 128 -7.39 13.39 5.13
N THR A 129 -6.31 14.12 4.93
CA THR A 129 -6.31 15.41 4.22
C THR A 129 -6.63 15.23 2.74
N ARG A 130 -6.04 14.22 2.10
CA ARG A 130 -6.30 13.81 0.71
C ARG A 130 -6.40 12.29 0.61
N VAL A 131 -7.17 11.81 -0.34
CA VAL A 131 -7.31 10.38 -0.65
C VAL A 131 -6.76 10.13 -2.04
N ILE A 132 -5.92 9.12 -2.19
CA ILE A 132 -5.46 8.63 -3.49
C ILE A 132 -6.27 7.39 -3.84
N ALA A 133 -6.97 7.43 -4.96
CA ALA A 133 -7.60 6.28 -5.59
C ALA A 133 -6.72 5.78 -6.74
N ILE A 134 -6.52 4.46 -6.86
CA ILE A 134 -5.67 3.92 -7.92
C ILE A 134 -6.32 3.87 -9.30
N SER A 135 -7.61 4.19 -9.39
CA SER A 135 -8.38 4.24 -10.65
C SER A 135 -9.62 5.11 -10.48
N GLU A 136 -10.22 5.53 -11.61
CA GLU A 136 -11.51 6.21 -11.62
C GLU A 136 -12.62 5.37 -10.99
N LYS A 137 -12.60 4.06 -11.21
CA LYS A 137 -13.55 3.14 -10.57
C LYS A 137 -13.44 3.20 -9.05
N THR A 138 -12.21 3.14 -8.51
CA THR A 138 -11.97 3.25 -7.08
C THR A 138 -12.43 4.60 -6.52
N LYS A 139 -12.19 5.71 -7.25
CA LYS A 139 -12.71 7.03 -6.88
C LYS A 139 -14.24 7.04 -6.83
N ALA A 140 -14.89 6.49 -7.85
CA ALA A 140 -16.35 6.40 -7.88
C ALA A 140 -16.91 5.57 -6.70
N ASP A 141 -16.28 4.44 -6.39
CA ASP A 141 -16.68 3.59 -5.25
C ASP A 141 -16.51 4.32 -3.91
N ILE A 142 -15.38 5.02 -3.68
CA ILE A 142 -15.16 5.80 -2.46
C ILE A 142 -16.22 6.89 -2.32
N THR A 143 -16.55 7.58 -3.41
CA THR A 143 -17.55 8.64 -3.42
C THR A 143 -18.95 8.08 -3.12
N SER A 144 -19.36 7.00 -3.82
CA SER A 144 -20.70 6.42 -3.67
C SER A 144 -20.88 5.71 -2.33
N ASP A 145 -19.90 4.92 -1.91
CA ASP A 145 -20.04 4.02 -0.76
C ASP A 145 -19.77 4.71 0.57
N TYR A 146 -18.88 5.71 0.59
CA TYR A 146 -18.48 6.40 1.81
C TYR A 146 -18.93 7.85 1.89
N GLY A 147 -19.48 8.40 0.79
CA GLY A 147 -19.92 9.80 0.72
C GLY A 147 -18.76 10.80 0.82
N ILE A 148 -17.57 10.41 0.36
CA ILE A 148 -16.40 11.29 0.36
C ILE A 148 -16.50 12.26 -0.81
N ASP A 149 -16.25 13.54 -0.54
CA ASP A 149 -16.18 14.57 -1.56
C ASP A 149 -15.18 14.20 -2.67
N PRO A 150 -15.59 14.12 -3.95
CA PRO A 150 -14.71 13.80 -5.06
C PRO A 150 -13.52 14.77 -5.21
N GLU A 151 -13.66 16.02 -4.76
CA GLU A 151 -12.55 16.99 -4.75
C GLU A 151 -11.46 16.63 -3.74
N LYS A 152 -11.76 15.82 -2.75
CA LYS A 152 -10.78 15.27 -1.79
C LYS A 152 -10.00 14.08 -2.37
N ILE A 153 -10.43 13.52 -3.52
CA ILE A 153 -9.90 12.27 -4.07
C ILE A 153 -9.12 12.53 -5.36
N ASP A 154 -7.84 12.24 -5.32
CA ASP A 154 -6.96 12.27 -6.48
C ASP A 154 -6.84 10.87 -7.10
N VAL A 155 -6.96 10.76 -8.44
CA VAL A 155 -6.72 9.50 -9.14
C VAL A 155 -5.26 9.44 -9.56
N VAL A 156 -4.54 8.44 -9.01
CA VAL A 156 -3.13 8.18 -9.33
C VAL A 156 -2.99 6.72 -9.73
N TYR A 157 -2.87 6.48 -11.03
CA TYR A 157 -2.70 5.13 -11.57
C TYR A 157 -1.40 4.50 -11.11
N GLN A 158 -1.44 3.20 -10.85
CA GLN A 158 -0.25 2.44 -10.48
C GLN A 158 0.63 2.21 -11.71
N GLY A 159 1.92 2.48 -11.56
CA GLY A 159 2.92 2.13 -12.55
C GLY A 159 3.33 0.66 -12.45
N CYS A 160 4.06 0.19 -13.46
CA CYS A 160 4.72 -1.11 -13.44
C CYS A 160 6.22 -0.95 -13.19
N ASP A 161 6.87 -2.04 -12.79
CA ASP A 161 8.33 -2.09 -12.64
C ASP A 161 9.00 -1.87 -14.00
N THR A 162 10.16 -1.23 -13.99
CA THR A 162 10.94 -0.91 -15.19
C THR A 162 11.36 -2.16 -15.97
N ILE A 163 11.46 -3.31 -15.31
CA ILE A 163 11.77 -4.60 -15.96
C ILE A 163 10.76 -4.94 -17.07
N PHE A 164 9.49 -4.50 -16.93
CA PHE A 164 8.45 -4.74 -17.93
C PHE A 164 8.47 -3.75 -19.10
N ARG A 165 9.39 -2.76 -19.09
CA ARG A 165 9.55 -1.80 -20.18
C ARG A 165 10.57 -2.26 -21.23
N HIS A 166 11.33 -3.30 -20.91
CA HIS A 166 12.35 -3.85 -21.80
C HIS A 166 11.91 -5.22 -22.28
N ARG A 167 11.93 -5.40 -23.60
CA ARG A 167 11.78 -6.74 -24.19
C ARG A 167 13.08 -7.50 -23.99
N PRO A 168 13.06 -8.73 -23.46
CA PRO A 168 14.23 -9.59 -23.43
C PRO A 168 14.75 -9.85 -24.86
N ASP A 169 16.03 -10.19 -24.98
CA ASP A 169 16.59 -10.62 -26.25
C ASP A 169 15.98 -11.96 -26.73
N ASP A 170 16.12 -12.24 -28.01
CA ASP A 170 15.48 -13.41 -28.62
C ASP A 170 16.09 -14.73 -28.09
N ALA A 171 17.35 -14.74 -27.63
CA ALA A 171 17.98 -15.91 -27.02
C ALA A 171 17.33 -16.23 -25.67
N THR A 172 17.14 -15.23 -24.81
CA THR A 172 16.42 -15.37 -23.52
C THR A 172 14.97 -15.82 -23.72
N ILE A 173 14.29 -15.29 -24.74
CA ILE A 173 12.93 -15.72 -25.08
C ILE A 173 12.91 -17.19 -25.51
N ALA A 174 13.84 -17.59 -26.39
CA ALA A 174 13.92 -18.97 -26.88
C ALA A 174 14.22 -19.96 -25.75
N GLU A 175 15.16 -19.61 -24.85
CA GLU A 175 15.50 -20.44 -23.70
C GLU A 175 14.30 -20.58 -22.74
N THR A 176 13.59 -19.48 -22.46
CA THR A 176 12.39 -19.49 -21.61
C THR A 176 11.30 -20.38 -22.23
N ARG A 177 11.06 -20.26 -23.55
CA ARG A 177 10.10 -21.11 -24.24
C ARG A 177 10.46 -22.57 -24.12
N ARG A 178 11.73 -22.93 -24.34
CA ARG A 178 12.23 -24.31 -24.17
C ARG A 178 12.05 -24.83 -22.75
N LEU A 179 12.39 -24.00 -21.74
CA LEU A 179 12.29 -24.38 -20.33
C LEU A 179 10.85 -24.71 -19.91
N TYR A 180 9.88 -23.96 -20.42
CA TYR A 180 8.47 -24.13 -20.08
C TYR A 180 7.66 -24.92 -21.13
N GLY A 181 8.28 -25.47 -22.15
CA GLY A 181 7.61 -26.26 -23.20
C GLY A 181 6.59 -25.46 -24.02
N LEU A 182 6.87 -24.17 -24.29
CA LEU A 182 5.96 -23.25 -24.96
C LEU A 182 6.13 -23.29 -26.49
N ASP A 183 5.85 -24.43 -27.09
CA ASP A 183 6.05 -24.68 -28.55
C ASP A 183 4.88 -24.16 -29.39
N ARG A 184 3.75 -23.82 -28.76
CA ARG A 184 2.51 -23.40 -29.43
C ARG A 184 2.11 -21.99 -28.94
N PRO A 185 1.22 -21.28 -29.65
CA PRO A 185 0.57 -20.11 -29.10
C PRO A 185 -0.12 -20.44 -27.77
N TYR A 186 0.04 -19.57 -26.77
CA TYR A 186 -0.49 -19.76 -25.42
C TYR A 186 -1.10 -18.47 -24.88
N ILE A 187 -2.02 -18.65 -23.94
CA ILE A 187 -2.53 -17.57 -23.08
C ILE A 187 -1.91 -17.78 -21.70
N ILE A 188 -1.30 -16.72 -21.15
CA ILE A 188 -0.74 -16.75 -19.80
C ILE A 188 -1.64 -16.03 -18.83
N SER A 189 -1.90 -16.64 -17.68
CA SER A 189 -2.54 -16.00 -16.52
C SER A 189 -1.57 -16.04 -15.35
N VAL A 190 -1.32 -14.88 -14.74
CA VAL A 190 -0.44 -14.75 -13.59
C VAL A 190 -1.25 -14.21 -12.41
N GLY A 191 -1.43 -15.03 -11.39
CA GLY A 191 -2.19 -14.64 -10.20
C GLY A 191 -2.23 -15.75 -9.16
N THR A 192 -2.88 -15.45 -8.03
CA THR A 192 -3.27 -16.47 -7.06
C THR A 192 -4.58 -17.11 -7.51
N LEU A 193 -4.68 -18.43 -7.39
CA LEU A 193 -5.94 -19.16 -7.60
C LEU A 193 -6.83 -18.93 -6.37
N GLU A 194 -7.74 -17.98 -6.50
CA GLU A 194 -8.70 -17.61 -5.44
C GLU A 194 -10.09 -17.44 -6.07
N PRO A 195 -11.18 -17.88 -5.40
CA PRO A 195 -12.54 -17.78 -5.95
C PRO A 195 -12.95 -16.39 -6.43
N ARG A 196 -12.37 -15.34 -5.84
CA ARG A 196 -12.63 -13.94 -6.21
C ARG A 196 -11.92 -13.46 -7.48
N LYS A 197 -11.13 -14.31 -8.12
CA LYS A 197 -10.30 -13.96 -9.30
C LYS A 197 -10.63 -14.79 -10.54
N ASP A 198 -11.76 -15.48 -10.51
CA ASP A 198 -12.27 -16.23 -11.66
C ASP A 198 -12.71 -15.29 -12.79
#